data_9cffb39c5fcc03997e2e5514d56c53ee
#
_entry.id   9cffb39c5fcc03997e2e5514d56c53ee
#
_cell.length_a   1.000
_cell.length_b   1.000
_cell.length_c   1.000
_cell.angle_alpha   90.00
_cell.angle_beta   90.00
_cell.angle_gamma   90.00
#
_symmetry.space_group_name_H-M   'P 1'
#
loop_
_entity.id
_entity.type
_entity.pdbx_description
1 polymer ?
#
loop_
_entity_poly.entity_id
_entity_poly.type
_entity_poly.pdbx_seq_one_letter_code
_entity_poly.pdbx_strand_id
1 'polypeptide(L)'
;MVGDIRIGALISGGGSNLQAIIHACESKQIRGRVVFVGSDNPKAHGLSLAKKQGISTFVVDYEAVLEPSRAQSLEALAPKDFVLERVLASQHIMPPSSSRDKLVRYFCTRAMAEAALLKEMAAYPFDLLVLAGFMRVLTPYFIDRVNIDASRPRIMNIHPALLPSFPGVDGYGDTYRYGCKVGGCTVHFVDYGEDTGPIIGQKAFEIQPEDTLAIVREKGLKLEWELYPACIALFAEDRLRVVSKMYTRQDGTEFKRRVVEMAL
;
A
#
# COMPACT_ATOMS: atom_id res chain seq x y z
N MET A 1 -14.57 -10.80 22.03
CA MET A 1 -13.09 -10.89 21.93
C MET A 1 -12.77 -10.89 20.44
N VAL A 2 -11.96 -9.94 20.00
CA VAL A 2 -11.47 -9.94 18.61
C VAL A 2 -10.49 -11.09 18.49
N GLY A 3 -10.73 -12.04 17.57
CA GLY A 3 -9.82 -13.15 17.29
C GLY A 3 -8.50 -12.68 16.66
N ASP A 4 -7.53 -13.56 16.50
CA ASP A 4 -6.29 -13.25 15.81
C ASP A 4 -6.56 -12.94 14.34
N ILE A 5 -6.03 -11.81 13.83
CA ILE A 5 -6.20 -11.41 12.44
C ILE A 5 -5.29 -12.21 11.50
N ARG A 6 -5.76 -12.40 10.28
CA ARG A 6 -5.01 -12.99 9.17
C ARG A 6 -4.49 -11.87 8.28
N ILE A 7 -3.18 -11.82 8.10
CA ILE A 7 -2.50 -10.77 7.34
C ILE A 7 -2.04 -11.34 6.01
N GLY A 8 -2.49 -10.77 4.90
CA GLY A 8 -1.87 -10.96 3.58
C GLY A 8 -0.80 -9.89 3.36
N ALA A 9 0.31 -10.21 2.74
CA ALA A 9 1.36 -9.25 2.43
C ALA A 9 1.68 -9.25 0.93
N LEU A 10 1.84 -8.07 0.34
CA LEU A 10 2.39 -7.89 -1.00
C LEU A 10 3.75 -7.18 -0.91
N ILE A 11 4.72 -7.69 -1.68
CA ILE A 11 6.10 -7.21 -1.69
C ILE A 11 6.65 -7.15 -3.12
N SER A 12 7.68 -6.33 -3.37
CA SER A 12 8.44 -6.34 -4.64
C SER A 12 9.94 -6.59 -4.45
N GLY A 13 10.48 -6.54 -3.23
CA GLY A 13 11.91 -6.52 -2.99
C GLY A 13 12.40 -7.26 -1.75
N GLY A 14 13.23 -6.57 -0.96
CA GLY A 14 14.02 -7.14 0.15
C GLY A 14 13.23 -7.76 1.29
N GLY A 15 12.04 -7.20 1.62
CA GLY A 15 11.16 -7.75 2.64
C GLY A 15 11.51 -7.36 4.08
N SER A 16 12.22 -6.25 4.32
CA SER A 16 12.57 -5.80 5.67
C SER A 16 11.33 -5.45 6.50
N ASN A 17 10.34 -4.75 5.94
CA ASN A 17 9.06 -4.50 6.58
C ASN A 17 8.25 -5.79 6.80
N LEU A 18 8.29 -6.72 5.84
CA LEU A 18 7.67 -8.04 6.03
C LEU A 18 8.29 -8.77 7.22
N GLN A 19 9.61 -8.75 7.35
CA GLN A 19 10.33 -9.38 8.46
C GLN A 19 9.91 -8.76 9.81
N ALA A 20 9.80 -7.43 9.88
CA ALA A 20 9.34 -6.74 11.08
C ALA A 20 7.91 -7.15 11.47
N ILE A 21 7.00 -7.28 10.50
CA ILE A 21 5.63 -7.72 10.72
C ILE A 21 5.59 -9.18 11.22
N ILE A 22 6.34 -10.09 10.60
CA ILE A 22 6.41 -11.50 11.01
C ILE A 22 6.90 -11.58 12.46
N HIS A 23 8.01 -10.89 12.79
CA HIS A 23 8.54 -10.87 14.17
C HIS A 23 7.55 -10.29 15.18
N ALA A 24 6.80 -9.25 14.82
CA ALA A 24 5.76 -8.68 15.66
C ALA A 24 4.58 -9.64 15.91
N CYS A 25 4.25 -10.50 14.94
CA CYS A 25 3.29 -11.58 15.13
C CYS A 25 3.84 -12.67 16.09
N GLU A 26 5.09 -13.10 15.90
CA GLU A 26 5.76 -14.09 16.74
C GLU A 26 5.88 -13.63 18.20
N SER A 27 6.26 -12.36 18.42
CA SER A 27 6.37 -11.74 19.74
C SER A 27 5.01 -11.37 20.37
N LYS A 28 3.90 -11.61 19.67
CA LYS A 28 2.53 -11.26 20.09
C LYS A 28 2.27 -9.75 20.25
N GLN A 29 3.14 -8.91 19.70
CA GLN A 29 2.86 -7.48 19.55
C GLN A 29 1.66 -7.26 18.62
N ILE A 30 1.55 -8.07 17.54
CA ILE A 30 0.37 -8.16 16.69
C ILE A 30 -0.39 -9.43 17.05
N ARG A 31 -1.66 -9.32 17.40
CA ARG A 31 -2.56 -10.46 17.57
C ARG A 31 -3.01 -10.96 16.20
N GLY A 32 -2.15 -11.75 15.57
CA GLY A 32 -2.40 -12.23 14.21
C GLY A 32 -1.24 -13.02 13.63
N ARG A 33 -1.39 -13.42 12.39
CA ARG A 33 -0.36 -14.14 11.63
C ARG A 33 -0.37 -13.75 10.16
N VAL A 34 0.78 -13.78 9.50
CA VAL A 34 0.89 -13.66 8.05
C VAL A 34 0.45 -14.98 7.41
N VAL A 35 -0.57 -14.95 6.57
CA VAL A 35 -1.15 -16.16 5.94
C VAL A 35 -0.66 -16.39 4.52
N PHE A 36 -0.26 -15.33 3.83
CA PHE A 36 0.41 -15.42 2.53
C PHE A 36 1.32 -14.22 2.28
N VAL A 37 2.29 -14.41 1.37
CA VAL A 37 3.11 -13.35 0.80
C VAL A 37 3.06 -13.46 -0.72
N GLY A 38 2.50 -12.46 -1.38
CA GLY A 38 2.49 -12.31 -2.83
C GLY A 38 3.56 -11.35 -3.31
N SER A 39 4.08 -11.56 -4.52
CA SER A 39 5.04 -10.64 -5.14
C SER A 39 4.75 -10.44 -6.63
N ASP A 40 5.02 -9.22 -7.13
CA ASP A 40 5.06 -8.94 -8.57
C ASP A 40 6.44 -9.27 -9.20
N ASN A 41 7.39 -9.66 -8.37
CA ASN A 41 8.78 -9.94 -8.77
C ASN A 41 9.20 -11.34 -8.29
N PRO A 42 9.46 -12.29 -9.19
CA PRO A 42 9.89 -13.65 -8.81
C PRO A 42 11.24 -13.68 -8.08
N LYS A 43 12.04 -12.61 -8.20
CA LYS A 43 13.35 -12.47 -7.56
C LYS A 43 13.30 -11.74 -6.22
N ALA A 44 12.12 -11.41 -5.72
CA ALA A 44 11.97 -10.72 -4.44
C ALA A 44 12.54 -11.56 -3.28
N HIS A 45 13.52 -11.04 -2.58
CA HIS A 45 14.17 -11.74 -1.46
C HIS A 45 13.19 -12.06 -0.32
N GLY A 46 12.18 -11.20 -0.10
CA GLY A 46 11.14 -11.42 0.89
C GLY A 46 10.33 -12.71 0.68
N LEU A 47 10.24 -13.25 -0.53
CA LEU A 47 9.64 -14.58 -0.78
C LEU A 47 10.44 -15.69 -0.10
N SER A 48 11.76 -15.60 -0.10
CA SER A 48 12.63 -16.57 0.57
C SER A 48 12.48 -16.48 2.08
N LEU A 49 12.33 -15.28 2.64
CA LEU A 49 12.06 -15.06 4.06
C LEU A 49 10.74 -15.72 4.45
N ALA A 50 9.67 -15.47 3.70
CA ALA A 50 8.35 -16.06 3.95
C ALA A 50 8.37 -17.61 3.91
N LYS A 51 9.02 -18.18 2.89
CA LYS A 51 9.17 -19.65 2.77
C LYS A 51 9.91 -20.27 3.95
N LYS A 52 10.97 -19.64 4.45
CA LYS A 52 11.71 -20.11 5.65
C LYS A 52 10.83 -20.14 6.89
N GLN A 53 9.83 -19.29 6.98
CA GLN A 53 8.84 -19.22 8.07
C GLN A 53 7.58 -20.09 7.81
N GLY A 54 7.61 -20.93 6.75
CA GLY A 54 6.48 -21.78 6.40
C GLY A 54 5.23 -21.02 5.90
N ILE A 55 5.38 -19.76 5.50
CA ILE A 55 4.29 -18.93 4.99
C ILE A 55 4.10 -19.23 3.51
N SER A 56 2.84 -19.42 3.09
CA SER A 56 2.48 -19.61 1.68
C SER A 56 2.91 -18.42 0.82
N THR A 57 3.45 -18.69 -0.37
CA THR A 57 3.91 -17.63 -1.28
C THR A 57 3.38 -17.86 -2.68
N PHE A 58 3.11 -16.77 -3.40
CA PHE A 58 2.82 -16.78 -4.83
C PHE A 58 3.51 -15.61 -5.55
N VAL A 59 3.61 -15.72 -6.87
CA VAL A 59 4.16 -14.67 -7.73
C VAL A 59 3.18 -14.39 -8.86
N VAL A 60 2.89 -13.11 -9.07
CA VAL A 60 2.22 -12.63 -10.27
C VAL A 60 3.24 -11.81 -11.05
N ASP A 61 3.90 -12.44 -11.98
CA ASP A 61 4.87 -11.77 -12.86
C ASP A 61 4.13 -10.82 -13.80
N TYR A 62 4.24 -9.52 -13.53
CA TYR A 62 3.55 -8.48 -14.29
C TYR A 62 4.02 -8.44 -15.76
N GLU A 63 5.28 -8.74 -16.04
CA GLU A 63 5.78 -8.77 -17.42
C GLU A 63 5.13 -9.91 -18.20
N ALA A 64 5.09 -11.11 -17.63
CA ALA A 64 4.46 -12.27 -18.24
C ALA A 64 2.95 -12.09 -18.43
N VAL A 65 2.26 -11.52 -17.44
CA VAL A 65 0.82 -11.22 -17.53
C VAL A 65 0.50 -10.23 -18.65
N LEU A 66 1.40 -9.26 -18.89
CA LEU A 66 1.21 -8.20 -19.88
C LEU A 66 1.73 -8.53 -21.28
N GLU A 67 2.48 -9.61 -21.46
CA GLU A 67 3.04 -9.99 -22.75
C GLU A 67 1.97 -10.13 -23.87
N PRO A 68 0.80 -10.76 -23.66
CA PRO A 68 -0.25 -10.85 -24.68
C PRO A 68 -0.78 -9.49 -25.15
N SER A 69 -0.69 -8.44 -24.33
CA SER A 69 -1.15 -7.09 -24.66
C SER A 69 -0.35 -6.41 -25.78
N ARG A 70 0.76 -6.99 -26.19
CA ARG A 70 1.58 -6.50 -27.30
C ARG A 70 0.97 -6.85 -28.67
N ALA A 71 0.14 -7.91 -28.76
CA ALA A 71 -0.41 -8.43 -30.00
C ALA A 71 -1.94 -8.31 -30.11
N GLN A 72 -2.64 -7.96 -29.03
CA GLN A 72 -4.09 -7.92 -28.97
C GLN A 72 -4.61 -6.61 -28.39
N SER A 73 -5.90 -6.30 -28.64
CA SER A 73 -6.56 -5.16 -27.99
C SER A 73 -6.57 -5.30 -26.48
N LEU A 74 -6.13 -4.26 -25.79
CA LEU A 74 -6.09 -4.23 -24.31
C LEU A 74 -7.47 -4.37 -23.69
N GLU A 75 -8.49 -3.82 -24.32
CA GLU A 75 -9.86 -3.92 -23.85
C GLU A 75 -10.41 -5.35 -23.97
N ALA A 76 -10.00 -6.09 -25.01
CA ALA A 76 -10.38 -7.48 -25.19
C ALA A 76 -9.71 -8.43 -24.18
N LEU A 77 -8.52 -8.04 -23.66
CA LEU A 77 -7.75 -8.80 -22.66
C LEU A 77 -8.11 -8.43 -21.22
N ALA A 78 -8.75 -7.27 -21.01
CA ALA A 78 -9.17 -6.85 -19.69
C ALA A 78 -10.14 -7.86 -19.05
N PRO A 79 -10.13 -7.99 -17.72
CA PRO A 79 -11.07 -8.86 -17.02
C PRO A 79 -12.52 -8.56 -17.38
N LYS A 80 -13.36 -9.59 -17.52
CA LYS A 80 -14.77 -9.43 -17.94
C LYS A 80 -15.60 -8.51 -17.03
N ASP A 81 -15.21 -8.41 -15.77
CA ASP A 81 -15.85 -7.57 -14.75
C ASP A 81 -15.16 -6.20 -14.58
N PHE A 82 -14.18 -5.88 -15.43
CA PHE A 82 -13.53 -4.58 -15.47
C PHE A 82 -14.34 -3.58 -16.30
N VAL A 83 -14.70 -2.46 -15.70
CA VAL A 83 -15.42 -1.36 -16.37
C VAL A 83 -14.54 -0.11 -16.29
N LEU A 84 -13.89 0.25 -17.39
CA LEU A 84 -12.95 1.37 -17.45
C LEU A 84 -13.57 2.67 -16.97
N GLU A 85 -14.79 3.00 -17.41
CA GLU A 85 -15.46 4.27 -17.05
C GLU A 85 -15.70 4.39 -15.55
N ARG A 86 -16.01 3.26 -14.87
CA ARG A 86 -16.15 3.25 -13.41
C ARG A 86 -14.83 3.56 -12.72
N VAL A 87 -13.72 2.99 -13.21
CA VAL A 87 -12.38 3.26 -12.67
C VAL A 87 -11.99 4.71 -12.92
N LEU A 88 -12.23 5.23 -14.12
CA LEU A 88 -11.91 6.63 -14.48
C LEU A 88 -12.70 7.65 -13.64
N ALA A 89 -13.94 7.33 -13.27
CA ALA A 89 -14.77 8.21 -12.45
C ALA A 89 -14.29 8.36 -11.00
N SER A 90 -13.53 7.39 -10.49
CA SER A 90 -13.10 7.36 -9.07
C SER A 90 -11.60 7.55 -8.86
N GLN A 91 -10.76 7.31 -9.88
CA GLN A 91 -9.32 7.34 -9.74
C GLN A 91 -8.74 8.76 -9.60
N HIS A 92 -7.65 8.89 -8.81
CA HIS A 92 -6.84 10.10 -8.67
C HIS A 92 -5.34 9.82 -8.95
N ILE A 93 -5.06 8.75 -9.72
CA ILE A 93 -3.69 8.30 -10.04
C ILE A 93 -3.16 9.04 -11.26
N MET A 94 -3.99 9.13 -12.30
CA MET A 94 -3.63 9.81 -13.55
C MET A 94 -4.36 11.14 -13.70
N PRO A 95 -3.67 12.19 -14.22
CA PRO A 95 -4.29 13.50 -14.45
C PRO A 95 -5.51 13.40 -15.37
N PRO A 96 -6.57 14.20 -15.13
CA PRO A 96 -7.75 14.25 -16.02
C PRO A 96 -7.41 14.64 -17.47
N SER A 97 -6.30 15.37 -17.68
CA SER A 97 -5.79 15.78 -18.99
C SER A 97 -5.08 14.66 -19.77
N SER A 98 -4.96 13.47 -19.21
CA SER A 98 -4.33 12.33 -19.89
C SER A 98 -5.14 11.89 -21.11
N SER A 99 -4.45 11.55 -22.22
CA SER A 99 -5.14 11.05 -23.42
C SER A 99 -5.86 9.73 -23.13
N ARG A 100 -6.96 9.49 -23.85
CA ARG A 100 -7.76 8.26 -23.72
C ARG A 100 -6.90 7.00 -23.87
N ASP A 101 -6.00 6.97 -24.85
CA ASP A 101 -5.12 5.83 -25.10
C ASP A 101 -4.18 5.54 -23.91
N LYS A 102 -3.65 6.59 -23.27
CA LYS A 102 -2.83 6.42 -22.05
C LYS A 102 -3.64 5.85 -20.89
N LEU A 103 -4.87 6.35 -20.72
CA LEU A 103 -5.78 5.86 -19.67
C LEU A 103 -6.17 4.40 -19.91
N VAL A 104 -6.58 4.05 -21.13
CA VAL A 104 -6.90 2.67 -21.54
C VAL A 104 -5.69 1.75 -21.26
N ARG A 105 -4.52 2.12 -21.79
CA ARG A 105 -3.29 1.34 -21.58
C ARG A 105 -2.99 1.12 -20.10
N TYR A 106 -2.98 2.19 -19.32
CA TYR A 106 -2.64 2.12 -17.90
C TYR A 106 -3.63 1.25 -17.13
N PHE A 107 -4.93 1.53 -17.22
CA PHE A 107 -5.92 0.86 -16.37
C PHE A 107 -6.24 -0.56 -16.84
N CYS A 108 -6.28 -0.85 -18.14
CA CYS A 108 -6.48 -2.22 -18.62
C CYS A 108 -5.30 -3.13 -18.24
N THR A 109 -4.07 -2.69 -18.43
CA THR A 109 -2.89 -3.49 -18.06
C THR A 109 -2.82 -3.73 -16.55
N ARG A 110 -3.15 -2.72 -15.74
CA ARG A 110 -3.23 -2.89 -14.29
C ARG A 110 -4.33 -3.87 -13.89
N ALA A 111 -5.53 -3.73 -14.45
CA ALA A 111 -6.64 -4.63 -14.17
C ALA A 111 -6.32 -6.09 -14.48
N MET A 112 -5.59 -6.38 -15.57
CA MET A 112 -5.13 -7.73 -15.90
C MET A 112 -4.24 -8.32 -14.80
N ALA A 113 -3.22 -7.56 -14.36
CA ALA A 113 -2.31 -8.01 -13.31
C ALA A 113 -3.00 -8.09 -11.94
N GLU A 114 -3.86 -7.13 -11.63
CA GLU A 114 -4.65 -7.10 -10.39
C GLU A 114 -5.67 -8.24 -10.32
N ALA A 115 -6.29 -8.63 -11.44
CA ALA A 115 -7.14 -9.81 -11.50
C ALA A 115 -6.36 -11.10 -11.22
N ALA A 116 -5.13 -11.21 -11.71
CA ALA A 116 -4.25 -12.33 -11.39
C ALA A 116 -3.87 -12.34 -9.89
N LEU A 117 -3.55 -11.18 -9.30
CA LEU A 117 -3.32 -11.06 -7.85
C LEU A 117 -4.54 -11.51 -7.05
N LEU A 118 -5.73 -11.00 -7.38
CA LEU A 118 -6.98 -11.35 -6.68
C LEU A 118 -7.28 -12.86 -6.79
N LYS A 119 -7.00 -13.46 -7.93
CA LYS A 119 -7.18 -14.91 -8.15
C LYS A 119 -6.26 -15.73 -7.22
N GLU A 120 -4.98 -15.39 -7.12
CA GLU A 120 -4.04 -16.06 -6.21
C GLU A 120 -4.44 -15.86 -4.76
N MET A 121 -4.80 -14.62 -4.39
CA MET A 121 -5.21 -14.27 -3.02
C MET A 121 -6.48 -14.97 -2.58
N ALA A 122 -7.38 -15.35 -3.50
CA ALA A 122 -8.66 -16.00 -3.19
C ALA A 122 -8.50 -17.33 -2.45
N ALA A 123 -7.35 -18.00 -2.59
CA ALA A 123 -7.04 -19.23 -1.86
C ALA A 123 -6.74 -19.01 -0.36
N TYR A 124 -6.52 -17.76 0.05
CA TYR A 124 -6.05 -17.40 1.38
C TYR A 124 -6.98 -16.35 2.04
N PRO A 125 -7.95 -16.75 2.86
CA PRO A 125 -8.78 -15.80 3.59
C PRO A 125 -7.92 -14.88 4.49
N PHE A 126 -8.09 -13.57 4.37
CA PHE A 126 -7.36 -12.56 5.14
C PHE A 126 -8.28 -11.44 5.63
N ASP A 127 -7.84 -10.76 6.69
CA ASP A 127 -8.56 -9.65 7.32
C ASP A 127 -7.92 -8.30 6.99
N LEU A 128 -6.59 -8.27 6.82
CA LEU A 128 -5.79 -7.10 6.44
C LEU A 128 -4.81 -7.47 5.33
N LEU A 129 -4.69 -6.63 4.31
CA LEU A 129 -3.65 -6.68 3.30
C LEU A 129 -2.62 -5.58 3.57
N VAL A 130 -1.36 -5.93 3.72
CA VAL A 130 -0.27 -4.98 3.92
C VAL A 130 0.62 -4.90 2.68
N LEU A 131 0.94 -3.68 2.25
CA LEU A 131 1.90 -3.42 1.20
C LEU A 131 3.27 -3.17 1.85
N ALA A 132 4.10 -4.22 1.92
CA ALA A 132 5.39 -4.18 2.60
C ALA A 132 6.54 -3.98 1.60
N GLY A 133 6.59 -2.80 0.98
CA GLY A 133 7.49 -2.49 -0.13
C GLY A 133 6.98 -3.08 -1.45
N PHE A 134 5.70 -2.99 -1.71
CA PHE A 134 5.08 -3.33 -2.99
C PHE A 134 5.10 -2.11 -3.91
N MET A 135 5.84 -2.20 -5.02
CA MET A 135 6.16 -1.07 -5.89
C MET A 135 5.12 -0.83 -7.00
N ARG A 136 3.89 -1.29 -6.81
CA ARG A 136 2.79 -1.09 -7.76
C ARG A 136 1.67 -0.28 -7.12
N VAL A 137 1.22 0.76 -7.83
CA VAL A 137 0.01 1.49 -7.44
C VAL A 137 -1.20 0.61 -7.76
N LEU A 138 -2.06 0.38 -6.77
CA LEU A 138 -3.30 -0.38 -6.91
C LEU A 138 -4.41 0.54 -7.44
N THR A 139 -5.20 0.02 -8.39
CA THR A 139 -6.30 0.79 -8.98
C THR A 139 -7.62 0.59 -8.21
N PRO A 140 -8.64 1.44 -8.46
CA PRO A 140 -9.97 1.23 -7.90
C PRO A 140 -10.54 -0.16 -8.19
N TYR A 141 -10.16 -0.80 -9.30
CA TYR A 141 -10.57 -2.16 -9.64
C TYR A 141 -10.17 -3.18 -8.55
N PHE A 142 -8.93 -3.11 -8.06
CA PHE A 142 -8.44 -3.97 -6.98
C PHE A 142 -8.97 -3.53 -5.62
N ILE A 143 -8.90 -2.22 -5.35
CA ILE A 143 -9.23 -1.64 -4.04
C ILE A 143 -10.68 -1.94 -3.66
N ASP A 144 -11.64 -1.79 -4.58
CA ASP A 144 -13.07 -2.06 -4.35
C ASP A 144 -13.36 -3.53 -4.02
N ARG A 145 -12.52 -4.46 -4.51
CA ARG A 145 -12.67 -5.90 -4.25
C ARG A 145 -12.09 -6.33 -2.91
N VAL A 146 -11.22 -5.53 -2.34
CA VAL A 146 -10.62 -5.78 -1.02
C VAL A 146 -11.30 -4.95 0.06
N ASN A 147 -11.53 -3.66 -0.20
CA ASN A 147 -12.18 -2.73 0.74
C ASN A 147 -13.70 -2.78 0.61
N ILE A 148 -14.34 -3.70 1.29
CA ILE A 148 -15.80 -3.87 1.27
C ILE A 148 -16.50 -2.78 2.09
N ASP A 149 -15.90 -2.36 3.21
CA ASP A 149 -16.42 -1.32 4.12
C ASP A 149 -15.50 -0.09 4.07
N ALA A 150 -16.03 1.03 3.59
CA ALA A 150 -15.28 2.28 3.46
C ALA A 150 -14.86 2.90 4.81
N SER A 151 -15.55 2.56 5.92
CA SER A 151 -15.18 3.00 7.27
C SER A 151 -14.09 2.15 7.90
N ARG A 152 -13.86 0.95 7.36
CA ARG A 152 -12.87 -0.04 7.80
C ARG A 152 -12.06 -0.59 6.61
N PRO A 153 -11.22 0.24 5.97
CA PRO A 153 -10.39 -0.22 4.84
C PRO A 153 -9.46 -1.34 5.30
N ARG A 154 -9.15 -2.25 4.37
CA ARG A 154 -8.37 -3.47 4.63
C ARG A 154 -7.04 -3.50 3.88
N ILE A 155 -6.63 -2.39 3.26
CA ILE A 155 -5.34 -2.27 2.59
C ILE A 155 -4.54 -1.17 3.29
N MET A 156 -3.39 -1.54 3.84
CA MET A 156 -2.49 -0.65 4.57
C MET A 156 -1.14 -0.58 3.86
N ASN A 157 -0.59 0.62 3.71
CA ASN A 157 0.73 0.86 3.13
C ASN A 157 1.63 1.60 4.11
N ILE A 158 2.94 1.39 3.97
CA ILE A 158 3.97 2.22 4.59
C ILE A 158 4.73 2.97 3.52
N HIS A 159 4.84 4.29 3.67
CA HIS A 159 5.51 5.18 2.73
C HIS A 159 6.71 5.87 3.39
N PRO A 160 7.88 5.92 2.69
CA PRO A 160 9.14 6.42 3.24
C PRO A 160 9.25 7.97 3.23
N ALA A 161 8.19 8.67 3.61
CA ALA A 161 8.17 10.12 3.80
C ALA A 161 7.06 10.54 4.79
N LEU A 162 7.10 11.79 5.24
CA LEU A 162 6.01 12.41 6.01
C LEU A 162 4.93 12.92 5.06
N LEU A 163 3.97 12.06 4.69
CA LEU A 163 2.85 12.46 3.85
C LEU A 163 2.08 13.65 4.45
N PRO A 164 1.59 14.57 3.62
CA PRO A 164 1.44 14.51 2.16
C PRO A 164 2.68 14.95 1.36
N SER A 165 3.83 15.13 1.98
CA SER A 165 5.07 15.50 1.28
C SER A 165 5.69 14.27 0.62
N PHE A 166 6.25 14.46 -0.58
CA PHE A 166 7.04 13.45 -1.31
C PHE A 166 6.32 12.10 -1.52
N PRO A 167 5.10 12.08 -2.12
CA PRO A 167 4.48 10.84 -2.56
C PRO A 167 5.30 10.18 -3.69
N GLY A 168 5.11 8.88 -3.93
CA GLY A 168 5.75 8.13 -5.01
C GLY A 168 6.92 7.26 -4.56
N VAL A 169 7.91 7.05 -5.44
CA VAL A 169 8.83 5.89 -5.36
C VAL A 169 10.03 6.07 -4.42
N ASP A 170 10.51 7.30 -4.18
CA ASP A 170 11.78 7.56 -3.47
C ASP A 170 11.64 8.63 -2.37
N GLY A 171 10.68 8.46 -1.48
CA GLY A 171 10.34 9.45 -0.46
C GLY A 171 11.53 9.91 0.41
N TYR A 172 12.40 8.99 0.87
CA TYR A 172 13.63 9.38 1.58
C TYR A 172 14.61 10.13 0.69
N GLY A 173 14.76 9.71 -0.57
CA GLY A 173 15.62 10.38 -1.52
C GLY A 173 15.13 11.78 -1.86
N ASP A 174 13.84 11.96 -2.04
CA ASP A 174 13.23 13.26 -2.33
C ASP A 174 13.31 14.20 -1.12
N THR A 175 13.03 13.68 0.09
CA THR A 175 13.22 14.40 1.35
C THR A 175 14.66 14.91 1.49
N TYR A 176 15.65 14.05 1.23
CA TYR A 176 17.07 14.39 1.31
C TYR A 176 17.49 15.41 0.25
N ARG A 177 17.14 15.18 -1.03
CA ARG A 177 17.48 16.06 -2.16
C ARG A 177 16.84 17.45 -2.05
N TYR A 178 15.67 17.53 -1.46
CA TYR A 178 14.99 18.80 -1.20
C TYR A 178 15.68 19.62 -0.09
N GLY A 179 16.56 19.01 0.70
CA GLY A 179 17.26 19.65 1.81
C GLY A 179 16.44 19.78 3.08
N CYS A 180 15.45 18.91 3.28
CA CYS A 180 14.66 18.88 4.51
C CYS A 180 15.54 18.62 5.73
N LYS A 181 15.16 19.17 6.87
CA LYS A 181 15.83 18.97 8.16
C LYS A 181 15.17 17.88 9.00
N VAL A 182 13.99 17.43 8.57
CA VAL A 182 13.22 16.37 9.20
C VAL A 182 12.78 15.41 8.11
N GLY A 183 13.05 14.13 8.31
CA GLY A 183 12.53 13.01 7.52
C GLY A 183 11.56 12.18 8.36
N GLY A 184 10.97 11.16 7.76
CA GLY A 184 10.10 10.26 8.48
C GLY A 184 9.41 9.26 7.58
N CYS A 185 8.49 8.50 8.15
CA CYS A 185 7.65 7.54 7.45
C CYS A 185 6.18 7.69 7.85
N THR A 186 5.29 7.22 6.98
CA THR A 186 3.84 7.31 7.15
C THR A 186 3.22 5.94 6.89
N VAL A 187 2.40 5.47 7.82
CA VAL A 187 1.47 4.36 7.58
C VAL A 187 0.09 4.94 7.31
N HIS A 188 -0.53 4.50 6.22
CA HIS A 188 -1.84 4.99 5.79
C HIS A 188 -2.68 3.86 5.19
N PHE A 189 -3.99 4.03 5.15
CA PHE A 189 -4.85 3.19 4.33
C PHE A 189 -4.72 3.58 2.86
N VAL A 190 -4.82 2.59 1.97
CA VAL A 190 -4.78 2.83 0.52
C VAL A 190 -6.15 3.29 0.04
N ASP A 191 -6.17 4.35 -0.79
CA ASP A 191 -7.33 4.86 -1.49
C ASP A 191 -7.08 4.96 -3.01
N TYR A 192 -7.88 5.73 -3.73
CA TYR A 192 -7.85 5.78 -5.21
C TYR A 192 -6.78 6.71 -5.81
N GLY A 193 -5.88 7.22 -4.99
CA GLY A 193 -4.72 8.02 -5.40
C GLY A 193 -3.39 7.37 -4.99
N GLU A 194 -2.29 7.96 -5.41
CA GLU A 194 -0.96 7.54 -4.98
C GLU A 194 -0.62 8.23 -3.66
N ASP A 195 -0.46 7.43 -2.58
CA ASP A 195 -0.12 7.87 -1.22
C ASP A 195 -1.05 8.97 -0.62
N THR A 196 -2.33 8.98 -1.04
CA THR A 196 -3.32 10.01 -0.65
C THR A 196 -4.29 9.58 0.45
N GLY A 197 -4.25 8.32 0.82
CA GLY A 197 -5.20 7.73 1.74
C GLY A 197 -5.08 8.20 3.20
N PRO A 198 -6.07 7.89 4.04
CA PRO A 198 -6.12 8.34 5.43
C PRO A 198 -4.92 7.86 6.24
N ILE A 199 -4.21 8.79 6.88
CA ILE A 199 -3.01 8.52 7.69
C ILE A 199 -3.41 7.83 8.99
N ILE A 200 -2.73 6.72 9.32
CA ILE A 200 -2.89 5.99 10.57
C ILE A 200 -1.86 6.43 11.59
N GLY A 201 -0.60 6.54 11.16
CA GLY A 201 0.49 6.96 12.03
C GLY A 201 1.68 7.51 11.24
N GLN A 202 2.48 8.32 11.91
CA GLN A 202 3.72 8.90 11.38
C GLN A 202 4.80 8.88 12.45
N LYS A 203 6.05 8.66 12.02
CA LYS A 203 7.24 8.86 12.84
C LYS A 203 8.24 9.72 12.10
N ALA A 204 8.91 10.62 12.82
CA ALA A 204 9.87 11.56 12.28
C ALA A 204 11.25 11.39 12.91
N PHE A 205 12.29 11.77 12.16
CA PHE A 205 13.68 11.87 12.63
C PHE A 205 14.37 13.11 12.09
N GLU A 206 15.37 13.60 12.80
CA GLU A 206 16.18 14.73 12.34
C GLU A 206 17.22 14.28 11.31
N ILE A 207 17.39 15.10 10.26
CA ILE A 207 18.44 14.95 9.26
C ILE A 207 19.57 15.93 9.66
N GLN A 208 20.70 15.37 10.06
CA GLN A 208 21.87 16.14 10.45
C GLN A 208 22.64 16.61 9.20
N PRO A 209 23.43 17.69 9.30
CA PRO A 209 24.19 18.22 8.17
C PRO A 209 25.14 17.20 7.52
N GLU A 210 25.67 16.27 8.31
CA GLU A 210 26.61 15.21 7.89
C GLU A 210 25.92 13.93 7.39
N ASP A 211 24.60 13.83 7.51
CA ASP A 211 23.89 12.63 7.06
C ASP A 211 23.98 12.48 5.54
N THR A 212 24.37 11.31 5.11
CA THR A 212 24.26 10.90 3.72
C THR A 212 22.85 10.33 3.44
N LEU A 213 22.48 10.20 2.17
CA LEU A 213 21.23 9.54 1.78
C LEU A 213 21.12 8.11 2.36
N ALA A 214 22.24 7.40 2.46
CA ALA A 214 22.26 6.06 3.06
C ALA A 214 21.89 6.09 4.54
N ILE A 215 22.42 7.07 5.29
CA ILE A 215 22.08 7.27 6.71
C ILE A 215 20.61 7.67 6.88
N VAL A 216 20.11 8.56 6.03
CA VAL A 216 18.70 8.99 6.05
C VAL A 216 17.77 7.77 5.83
N ARG A 217 18.08 6.92 4.85
CA ARG A 217 17.32 5.68 4.61
C ARG A 217 17.40 4.72 5.79
N GLU A 218 18.56 4.54 6.38
CA GLU A 218 18.74 3.68 7.56
C GLU A 218 17.92 4.18 8.77
N LYS A 219 17.98 5.48 9.06
CA LYS A 219 17.16 6.11 10.12
C LYS A 219 15.67 5.86 9.87
N GLY A 220 15.21 6.09 8.64
CA GLY A 220 13.83 5.90 8.25
C GLY A 220 13.37 4.45 8.36
N LEU A 221 14.14 3.48 7.84
CA LEU A 221 13.81 2.06 7.92
C LEU A 221 13.64 1.56 9.37
N LYS A 222 14.48 2.03 10.31
CA LYS A 222 14.33 1.69 11.73
C LYS A 222 12.96 2.13 12.27
N LEU A 223 12.50 3.33 11.88
CA LEU A 223 11.18 3.82 12.27
C LEU A 223 10.03 3.07 11.57
N GLU A 224 10.23 2.64 10.32
CA GLU A 224 9.23 1.83 9.61
C GLU A 224 8.99 0.50 10.35
N TRP A 225 10.05 -0.18 10.78
CA TRP A 225 9.97 -1.46 11.49
C TRP A 225 9.28 -1.36 12.86
N GLU A 226 9.23 -0.18 13.45
CA GLU A 226 8.48 0.09 14.67
C GLU A 226 7.03 0.53 14.38
N LEU A 227 6.86 1.47 13.46
CA LEU A 227 5.58 2.10 13.18
C LEU A 227 4.59 1.14 12.50
N TYR A 228 5.06 0.37 11.51
CA TYR A 228 4.17 -0.49 10.73
C TYR A 228 3.53 -1.58 11.60
N PRO A 229 4.30 -2.36 12.39
CA PRO A 229 3.72 -3.30 13.34
C PRO A 229 2.76 -2.65 14.35
N ALA A 230 3.09 -1.47 14.87
CA ALA A 230 2.24 -0.76 15.81
C ALA A 230 0.87 -0.38 15.18
N CYS A 231 0.86 0.11 13.94
CA CYS A 231 -0.38 0.42 13.23
C CYS A 231 -1.20 -0.84 12.91
N ILE A 232 -0.55 -1.96 12.57
CA ILE A 232 -1.21 -3.25 12.35
C ILE A 232 -1.82 -3.78 13.66
N ALA A 233 -1.14 -3.61 14.79
CA ALA A 233 -1.67 -3.98 16.11
C ALA A 233 -2.96 -3.21 16.43
N LEU A 234 -3.01 -1.89 16.18
CA LEU A 234 -4.22 -1.09 16.34
C LEU A 234 -5.38 -1.59 15.46
N PHE A 235 -5.09 -2.05 14.24
CA PHE A 235 -6.09 -2.68 13.37
C PHE A 235 -6.59 -4.00 13.97
N ALA A 236 -5.68 -4.83 14.47
CA ALA A 236 -6.02 -6.12 15.10
C ALA A 236 -6.88 -5.94 16.36
N GLU A 237 -6.71 -4.83 17.08
CA GLU A 237 -7.50 -4.44 18.26
C GLU A 237 -8.85 -3.80 17.90
N ASP A 238 -9.16 -3.65 16.60
CA ASP A 238 -10.37 -2.98 16.09
C ASP A 238 -10.46 -1.50 16.49
N ARG A 239 -9.35 -0.82 16.63
CA ARG A 239 -9.25 0.57 17.13
C ARG A 239 -9.20 1.62 16.04
N LEU A 240 -9.20 1.25 14.77
CA LEU A 240 -9.10 2.19 13.64
C LEU A 240 -10.46 2.35 12.95
N ARG A 241 -10.90 3.61 12.78
CA ARG A 241 -12.10 3.97 12.01
C ARG A 241 -11.78 5.12 11.06
N VAL A 242 -12.19 4.97 9.81
CA VAL A 242 -12.08 6.07 8.84
C VAL A 242 -13.37 6.86 8.85
N VAL A 243 -13.26 8.13 9.22
CA VAL A 243 -14.38 9.07 9.26
C VAL A 243 -14.16 10.21 8.27
N SER A 244 -15.26 10.86 7.87
CA SER A 244 -15.21 12.06 7.03
C SER A 244 -15.39 13.29 7.89
N LYS A 245 -14.40 14.20 7.86
CA LYS A 245 -14.49 15.51 8.54
C LYS A 245 -14.66 16.63 7.53
N MET A 246 -15.49 17.59 7.86
CA MET A 246 -15.62 18.85 7.14
C MET A 246 -14.67 19.87 7.74
N TYR A 247 -13.97 20.60 6.89
CA TYR A 247 -13.07 21.68 7.27
C TYR A 247 -13.43 22.91 6.46
N THR A 248 -13.31 24.10 7.08
CA THR A 248 -13.54 25.38 6.44
C THR A 248 -12.23 26.12 6.27
N ARG A 249 -11.94 26.59 5.07
CA ARG A 249 -10.77 27.44 4.78
C ARG A 249 -11.00 28.87 5.26
N GLN A 250 -9.93 29.68 5.28
CA GLN A 250 -10.03 31.10 5.67
C GLN A 250 -10.97 31.92 4.75
N ASP A 251 -11.11 31.51 3.49
CA ASP A 251 -12.02 32.11 2.51
C ASP A 251 -13.49 31.65 2.65
N GLY A 252 -13.79 30.83 3.66
CA GLY A 252 -15.12 30.29 3.90
C GLY A 252 -15.47 29.05 3.08
N THR A 253 -14.60 28.58 2.17
CA THR A 253 -14.85 27.37 1.39
C THR A 253 -14.72 26.11 2.25
N GLU A 254 -15.69 25.20 2.13
CA GLU A 254 -15.67 23.93 2.84
C GLU A 254 -15.04 22.84 1.97
N PHE A 255 -14.34 21.93 2.63
CA PHE A 255 -13.83 20.72 2.00
C PHE A 255 -13.90 19.52 2.94
N LYS A 256 -14.15 18.36 2.36
CA LYS A 256 -14.24 17.09 3.08
C LYS A 256 -12.92 16.33 3.02
N ARG A 257 -12.47 15.80 4.14
CA ARG A 257 -11.30 14.92 4.22
C ARG A 257 -11.62 13.66 5.01
N ARG A 258 -11.14 12.52 4.51
CA ARG A 258 -11.15 11.26 5.25
C ARG A 258 -9.95 11.24 6.19
N VAL A 259 -10.18 10.93 7.46
CA VAL A 259 -9.15 10.82 8.50
C VAL A 259 -9.36 9.55 9.30
N VAL A 260 -8.30 9.05 9.94
CA VAL A 260 -8.41 7.92 10.88
C VAL A 260 -8.67 8.48 12.27
N GLU A 261 -9.67 7.94 12.94
CA GLU A 261 -9.91 8.12 14.38
C GLU A 261 -9.62 6.81 15.11
N MET A 262 -9.05 6.94 16.30
CA MET A 262 -8.84 5.80 17.21
C MET A 262 -10.07 5.61 18.08
N ALA A 263 -10.69 4.43 18.01
CA ALA A 263 -11.68 4.03 19.00
C ALA A 263 -11.01 3.78 20.36
N LEU A 264 -11.67 4.20 21.41
CA LEU A 264 -11.24 3.99 22.80
C LEU A 264 -11.37 2.53 23.20
#